data_4ef201c24fffd82f51b8d89293fa1bab
#
_entry.id   4ef201c24fffd82f51b8d89293fa1bab
#
_cell.length_a   1.000
_cell.length_b   1.000
_cell.length_c   1.000
_cell.angle_alpha   90.00
_cell.angle_beta   90.00
_cell.angle_gamma   90.00
#
_symmetry.space_group_name_H-M   'P 1'
#
loop_
_entity.id
_entity.type
_entity.pdbx_description
1 polymer ?
#
loop_
_entity_poly.entity_id
_entity_poly.type
_entity_poly.pdbx_seq_one_letter_code
_entity_poly.pdbx_strand_id
1 'polypeptide(L)'
;MATSSPESLLTGFNLRHTSQRIHILKAFLANPHALSHTDLEQKFEGQIDRATIYRCLKQFLDVGILHRIPDEQFQTKYAVCSTCEH
;
A
#
# COMPACT_ATOMS: atom_id res chain seq x y z
N MET A 1 -15.21 3.97 15.19
CA MET A 1 -14.82 3.89 14.43
C MET A 1 -13.70 3.48 14.04
N ALA A 2 -13.40 2.65 13.67
CA ALA A 2 -12.28 2.13 13.49
C ALA A 2 -11.64 2.67 12.39
N THR A 3 -10.68 3.31 12.55
CA THR A 3 -9.98 3.77 11.50
C THR A 3 -8.79 2.98 11.43
N SER A 4 -8.45 2.41 10.36
CA SER A 4 -7.21 1.72 10.15
C SER A 4 -6.11 2.72 9.97
N SER A 5 -5.09 2.61 10.75
CA SER A 5 -3.92 3.45 10.56
C SER A 5 -2.81 2.59 9.96
N PRO A 6 -1.81 3.21 9.33
CA PRO A 6 -0.69 2.42 8.79
C PRO A 6 0.00 1.60 9.86
N GLU A 7 0.17 2.17 11.02
CA GLU A 7 0.83 1.45 12.12
C GLU A 7 0.01 0.25 12.55
N SER A 8 -1.29 0.42 12.62
CA SER A 8 -2.19 -0.65 13.02
C SER A 8 -2.12 -1.81 12.04
N LEU A 9 -2.08 -1.50 10.75
CA LEU A 9 -1.99 -2.54 9.73
C LEU A 9 -0.67 -3.28 9.85
N LEU A 10 0.43 -2.56 10.03
CA LEU A 10 1.72 -3.21 10.14
C LEU A 10 1.77 -4.12 11.36
N THR A 11 1.25 -3.66 12.47
CA THR A 11 1.20 -4.48 13.68
C THR A 11 0.34 -5.71 13.46
N GLY A 12 -0.82 -5.54 12.85
CA GLY A 12 -1.73 -6.64 12.64
C GLY A 12 -1.17 -7.73 11.74
N PHE A 13 -0.27 -7.37 10.83
CA PHE A 13 0.34 -8.33 9.92
C PHE A 13 1.78 -8.66 10.30
N ASN A 14 2.20 -8.25 11.50
CA ASN A 14 3.52 -8.61 12.00
C ASN A 14 4.66 -8.03 11.18
N LEU A 15 4.51 -6.85 10.68
CA LEU A 15 5.55 -6.19 9.91
C LEU A 15 6.17 -5.06 10.71
N ARG A 16 7.44 -4.79 10.44
CA ARG A 16 8.11 -3.70 11.12
C ARG A 16 7.56 -2.36 10.70
N HIS A 17 7.56 -1.42 11.62
CA HIS A 17 7.12 -0.06 11.35
C HIS A 17 8.30 0.74 10.81
N THR A 18 8.44 0.80 9.50
CA THR A 18 9.45 1.63 8.87
C THR A 18 8.80 2.85 8.27
N SER A 19 9.55 3.92 8.12
CA SER A 19 9.01 5.15 7.55
C SER A 19 8.44 4.92 6.17
N GLN A 20 9.14 4.18 5.33
CA GLN A 20 8.68 3.92 3.97
C GLN A 20 7.37 3.17 3.96
N ARG A 21 7.26 2.14 4.78
CA ARG A 21 6.02 1.36 4.86
C ARG A 21 4.86 2.21 5.31
N ILE A 22 5.10 3.05 6.31
CA ILE A 22 4.06 3.91 6.85
C ILE A 22 3.62 4.91 5.79
N HIS A 23 4.57 5.54 5.10
CA HIS A 23 4.24 6.52 4.08
C HIS A 23 3.45 5.91 2.93
N ILE A 24 3.84 4.73 2.48
CA ILE A 24 3.15 4.07 1.39
C ILE A 24 1.73 3.66 1.80
N LEU A 25 1.57 3.11 2.98
CA LEU A 25 0.25 2.73 3.46
C LEU A 25 -0.63 3.95 3.67
N LYS A 26 -0.06 5.05 4.15
CA LYS A 26 -0.82 6.28 4.28
C LYS A 26 -1.38 6.74 2.95
N ALA A 27 -0.60 6.62 1.88
CA ALA A 27 -1.06 7.00 0.56
C ALA A 27 -2.27 6.18 0.15
N PHE A 28 -2.25 4.88 0.41
CA PHE A 28 -3.38 4.03 0.09
C PHE A 28 -4.59 4.35 0.95
N LEU A 29 -4.38 4.61 2.22
CA LEU A 29 -5.49 4.88 3.13
C LEU A 29 -6.12 6.25 2.85
N ALA A 30 -5.34 7.19 2.37
CA ALA A 30 -5.85 8.52 2.07
C ALA A 30 -6.59 8.59 0.75
N ASN A 31 -6.41 7.61 -0.12
CA ASN A 31 -7.05 7.61 -1.43
C ASN A 31 -8.14 6.57 -1.46
N PRO A 32 -9.36 6.95 -1.85
CA PRO A 32 -10.44 5.96 -1.96
C PRO A 32 -10.31 5.07 -3.18
N HIS A 33 -9.42 5.44 -4.11
CA HIS A 33 -9.27 4.65 -5.33
C HIS A 33 -7.97 3.88 -5.28
N ALA A 34 -7.90 2.85 -6.09
CA ALA A 34 -6.69 2.05 -6.18
C ALA A 34 -5.56 2.87 -6.77
N LEU A 35 -4.34 2.55 -6.40
CA LEU A 35 -3.15 3.23 -6.90
C LEU A 35 -2.26 2.21 -7.60
N SER A 36 -1.66 2.63 -8.71
CA SER A 36 -0.67 1.80 -9.38
C SER A 36 0.71 2.15 -8.82
N HIS A 37 1.71 1.33 -9.15
CA HIS A 37 3.03 1.65 -8.65
C HIS A 37 3.58 2.91 -9.35
N THR A 38 3.12 3.22 -10.55
CA THR A 38 3.49 4.48 -11.20
C THR A 38 2.96 5.66 -10.40
N ASP A 39 1.73 5.57 -9.91
CA ASP A 39 1.17 6.61 -9.07
C ASP A 39 2.02 6.83 -7.83
N LEU A 40 2.49 5.75 -7.23
CA LEU A 40 3.31 5.85 -6.04
C LEU A 40 4.69 6.42 -6.36
N GLU A 41 5.25 6.04 -7.49
CA GLU A 41 6.55 6.58 -7.90
C GLU A 41 6.47 8.08 -8.06
N GLN A 42 5.40 8.57 -8.66
CA GLN A 42 5.24 10.00 -8.84
C GLN A 42 4.99 10.69 -7.51
N LYS A 43 4.19 10.09 -6.66
CA LYS A 43 3.87 10.69 -5.38
C LYS A 43 5.08 10.81 -4.48
N PHE A 44 5.96 9.83 -4.52
CA PHE A 44 7.13 9.78 -3.64
C PHE A 44 8.43 10.08 -4.37
N GLU A 45 8.34 10.73 -5.51
CA GLU A 45 9.52 11.04 -6.28
C GLU A 45 10.48 11.87 -5.46
N GLY A 46 11.72 11.45 -5.40
CA GLY A 46 12.71 12.13 -4.61
C GLY A 46 12.68 11.79 -3.12
N GLN A 47 11.70 11.02 -2.69
CA GLN A 47 11.61 10.64 -1.28
C GLN A 47 11.84 9.16 -1.06
N ILE A 48 11.26 8.33 -1.89
CA ILE A 48 11.40 6.88 -1.76
C ILE A 48 11.82 6.32 -3.09
N ASP A 49 12.83 5.44 -3.10
CA ASP A 49 13.29 4.82 -4.32
C ASP A 49 12.27 3.93 -4.94
N ARG A 50 12.31 3.82 -6.25
CA ARG A 50 11.45 2.89 -6.96
C ARG A 50 11.60 1.47 -6.41
N ALA A 51 12.83 1.05 -6.17
CA ALA A 51 13.07 -0.30 -5.66
C ALA A 51 12.43 -0.51 -4.29
N THR A 52 12.47 0.50 -3.45
CA THR A 52 11.86 0.43 -2.13
C THR A 52 10.34 0.35 -2.24
N ILE A 53 9.75 1.12 -3.16
CA ILE A 53 8.32 1.08 -3.37
C ILE A 53 7.91 -0.32 -3.81
N TYR A 54 8.62 -0.89 -4.77
CA TYR A 54 8.33 -2.22 -5.25
C TYR A 54 8.42 -3.27 -4.14
N ARG A 55 9.44 -3.17 -3.33
CA ARG A 55 9.63 -4.10 -2.24
C ARG A 55 8.49 -4.03 -1.25
N CYS A 56 8.07 -2.82 -0.90
CA CYS A 56 6.97 -2.64 0.03
C CYS A 56 5.68 -3.18 -0.56
N LEU A 57 5.41 -2.89 -1.83
CA LEU A 57 4.21 -3.40 -2.47
C LEU A 57 4.17 -4.92 -2.47
N LYS A 58 5.29 -5.53 -2.83
CA LYS A 58 5.36 -6.97 -2.86
C LYS A 58 5.11 -7.57 -1.48
N GLN A 59 5.71 -6.97 -0.47
CA GLN A 59 5.55 -7.44 0.89
C GLN A 59 4.11 -7.31 1.36
N PHE A 60 3.47 -6.19 1.04
CA PHE A 60 2.08 -5.99 1.43
C PHE A 60 1.15 -6.94 0.70
N LEU A 61 1.45 -7.27 -0.55
CA LEU A 61 0.68 -8.28 -1.27
C LEU A 61 0.87 -9.66 -0.65
N ASP A 62 2.10 -9.98 -0.30
CA ASP A 62 2.40 -11.29 0.27
C ASP A 62 1.67 -11.55 1.58
N VAL A 63 1.56 -10.54 2.42
CA VAL A 63 0.89 -10.72 3.70
C VAL A 63 -0.61 -10.47 3.64
N GLY A 64 -1.10 -9.86 2.55
CA GLY A 64 -2.54 -9.65 2.40
C GLY A 64 -3.04 -8.27 2.78
N ILE A 65 -2.16 -7.32 3.03
CA ILE A 65 -2.58 -5.95 3.30
C ILE A 65 -3.15 -5.33 2.04
N LEU A 66 -2.51 -5.58 0.90
CA LEU A 66 -2.98 -5.08 -0.38
C LEU A 66 -3.41 -6.23 -1.28
N HIS A 67 -4.25 -5.92 -2.23
CA HIS A 67 -4.58 -6.88 -3.27
C HIS A 67 -4.50 -6.17 -4.61
N ARG A 68 -4.34 -6.95 -5.67
CA ARG A 68 -4.22 -6.43 -7.01
C ARG A 68 -5.59 -6.25 -7.62
N ILE A 69 -5.76 -5.15 -8.33
CA ILE A 69 -7.00 -4.88 -9.04
C ILE A 69 -6.62 -4.69 -10.50
N PRO A 70 -7.06 -5.59 -11.38
CA PRO A 70 -6.74 -5.43 -12.80
C PRO A 70 -7.48 -4.23 -13.38
N ASP A 71 -6.80 -3.53 -14.26
CA ASP A 71 -7.39 -2.37 -14.89
C ASP A 71 -7.62 -2.65 -16.36
N GLU A 72 -8.57 -1.98 -16.95
CA GLU A 72 -8.86 -2.16 -18.36
C GLU A 72 -7.73 -1.71 -19.24
N GLN A 73 -6.86 -0.87 -18.73
CA GLN A 73 -5.74 -0.39 -19.52
C GLN A 73 -4.49 -1.22 -19.28
N PHE A 74 -4.65 -2.41 -18.78
CA PHE A 74 -3.55 -3.34 -18.55
C PHE A 74 -2.57 -2.86 -17.50
N GLN A 75 -2.95 -1.91 -16.68
CA GLN A 75 -2.14 -1.54 -15.54
C GLN A 75 -2.64 -2.27 -14.32
N THR A 76 -1.74 -2.72 -13.50
CA THR A 76 -2.13 -3.33 -12.24
C THR A 76 -2.20 -2.26 -11.18
N LYS A 77 -3.31 -2.17 -10.52
CA LYS A 77 -3.47 -1.26 -9.40
C LYS A 77 -3.58 -2.05 -8.12
N TYR A 78 -3.38 -1.38 -7.02
CA TYR A 78 -3.40 -2.03 -5.71
C TYR A 78 -4.33 -1.27 -4.79
N ALA A 79 -4.94 -1.96 -3.88
CA ALA A 79 -5.82 -1.32 -2.90
C ALA A 79 -5.71 -2.06 -1.58
N VAL A 80 -5.95 -1.34 -0.51
CA VAL A 80 -5.99 -1.95 0.81
C VAL A 80 -7.26 -2.78 0.92
N CYS A 81 -7.11 -3.97 1.45
CA CYS A 81 -8.23 -4.87 1.58
C CYS A 81 -9.07 -4.47 2.78
N SER A 82 -10.01 -3.59 2.57
CA SER A 82 -10.78 -3.06 3.68
C SER A 82 -11.85 -4.00 4.14
N THR A 83 -12.17 -5.03 3.39
CA THR A 83 -13.17 -5.96 3.83
C THR A 83 -12.63 -7.08 4.64
N CYS A 84 -11.35 -7.09 4.88
CA CYS A 84 -10.78 -8.16 5.63
C CYS A 84 -10.96 -8.02 7.06
N GLU A 85 -11.64 -7.01 7.49
CA GLU A 85 -11.63 -6.82 8.79
C GLU A 85 -12.54 -7.60 9.45
N HIS A 86 -13.20 -8.39 9.09
CA HIS A 86 -13.97 -9.09 9.94
C HIS A 86 -13.68 -10.42 9.94
#